data_6eeee49d8adf6c6baece2b8bf6368076
#
_entry.id   6eeee49d8adf6c6baece2b8bf6368076
#
_cell.length_a   1.000
_cell.length_b   1.000
_cell.length_c   1.000
_cell.angle_alpha   90.00
_cell.angle_beta   90.00
_cell.angle_gamma   90.00
#
_symmetry.space_group_name_H-M   'P 1'
#
loop_
_entity.id
_entity.type
_entity.pdbx_description
1 polymer ?
#
loop_
_entity_poly.entity_id
_entity_poly.type
_entity_poly.pdbx_seq_one_letter_code
_entity_poly.pdbx_strand_id
1 'polypeptide(L)' 'MFIKIKARPHSGKQEVVKVNDREYLVYLKSAPENNKANLELLKILKRYFKEEVRIKSGFTSREKIMELY' A
#
# COMPACT_ATOMS: atom_id res chain seq x y z
N MET A 1 -1.62 -13.86 -5.22
CA MET A 1 -2.67 -12.94 -5.66
C MET A 1 -2.12 -11.54 -5.80
N PHE A 2 -2.42 -10.88 -6.90
CA PHE A 2 -1.95 -9.51 -7.13
C PHE A 2 -3.07 -8.51 -6.94
N ILE A 3 -2.76 -7.40 -6.29
CA ILE A 3 -3.71 -6.31 -6.13
C ILE A 3 -3.02 -4.99 -6.53
N LYS A 4 -3.83 -4.05 -6.98
CA LYS A 4 -3.36 -2.71 -7.34
C LYS A 4 -3.60 -1.77 -6.17
N ILE A 5 -2.57 -1.04 -5.79
CA ILE A 5 -2.65 -0.09 -4.69
C ILE A 5 -2.37 1.32 -5.22
N LYS A 6 -3.28 2.23 -4.92
CA LYS A 6 -3.03 3.66 -5.11
C LYS A 6 -2.69 4.23 -3.75
N ALA A 7 -1.45 4.68 -3.58
CA ALA A 7 -0.99 5.22 -2.30
C ALA A 7 -1.15 6.73 -2.26
N ARG A 8 -1.61 7.23 -1.12
CA ARG A 8 -1.73 8.66 -0.84
C ARG A 8 -0.84 9.00 0.34
N PRO A 9 0.47 9.19 0.12
CA PRO A 9 1.38 9.50 1.21
C PRO A 9 1.14 10.91 1.75
N HIS A 10 1.66 11.17 2.93
CA HIS A 10 1.59 12.50 3.57
C HIS A 10 0.14 12.96 3.78
N SER A 11 -0.73 12.02 4.14
CA SER A 11 -2.18 12.28 4.22
C SER A 11 -2.65 12.70 5.60
N GLY A 12 -1.80 12.58 6.62
CA GLY A 12 -2.21 12.85 7.99
C GLY A 12 -3.09 11.77 8.61
N LYS A 13 -3.34 10.68 7.88
CA LYS A 13 -4.16 9.57 8.38
C LYS A 13 -3.69 8.27 7.73
N GLN A 14 -4.11 7.15 8.34
CA GLN A 14 -3.91 5.82 7.78
C GLN A 14 -5.28 5.22 7.52
N GLU A 15 -5.56 4.84 6.30
CA GLU A 15 -6.85 4.27 5.95
C GLU A 15 -6.73 3.42 4.70
N VAL A 16 -7.43 2.28 4.69
CA VAL A 16 -7.51 1.41 3.51
C VAL A 16 -8.94 1.48 2.99
N VAL A 17 -9.10 1.87 1.73
CA VAL A 17 -10.39 1.97 1.08
C VAL A 17 -10.43 0.97 -0.06
N LYS A 18 -11.36 0.02 -0.01
CA LYS A 18 -11.53 -0.97 -1.06
C LYS A 18 -12.28 -0.33 -2.21
N VAL A 19 -11.63 -0.26 -3.39
CA VAL A 19 -12.25 0.27 -4.60
C VAL A 19 -13.00 -0.85 -5.32
N ASN A 20 -12.34 -2.00 -5.47
CA ASN A 20 -12.96 -3.22 -6.00
C ASN A 20 -12.14 -4.40 -5.48
N ASP A 21 -12.44 -5.61 -5.95
CA ASP A 21 -11.81 -6.81 -5.42
C ASP A 21 -10.29 -6.85 -5.60
N ARG A 22 -9.74 -6.08 -6.52
CA ARG A 22 -8.31 -6.10 -6.81
C ARG A 22 -7.66 -4.73 -6.74
N GLU A 23 -8.39 -3.72 -6.33
CA GLU A 23 -7.85 -2.36 -6.25
C GLU A 23 -8.22 -1.70 -4.94
N TYR A 24 -7.23 -1.09 -4.30
CA TYR A 24 -7.40 -0.43 -3.01
C TYR A 24 -6.72 0.93 -3.04
N LEU A 25 -7.32 1.88 -2.34
CA LEU A 25 -6.74 3.19 -2.11
C LEU A 25 -6.25 3.22 -0.67
N VAL A 26 -4.98 3.55 -0.45
CA VAL A 26 -4.39 3.51 0.88
C VAL A 26 -3.82 4.88 1.23
N TYR A 27 -4.33 5.45 2.32
CA TYR A 27 -3.80 6.70 2.87
C TYR A 27 -2.70 6.39 3.85
N LEU A 28 -1.57 7.10 3.71
CA LEU A 28 -0.39 6.89 4.53
C LEU A 28 0.02 8.20 5.18
N LYS A 29 0.54 8.11 6.40
CA LYS A 29 1.03 9.28 7.12
C LYS A 29 2.42 9.68 6.67
N SER A 30 3.26 8.71 6.33
CA SER A 30 4.66 8.96 5.96
C SER A 30 4.77 9.68 4.64
N ALA A 31 5.82 10.50 4.52
CA ALA A 31 6.20 11.08 3.24
C ALA A 31 6.78 9.98 2.33
N PRO A 32 6.76 10.17 1.01
CA PRO A 32 7.26 9.15 0.08
C PRO A 32 8.80 9.08 0.02
N GLU A 33 9.48 9.69 0.97
CA GLU A 33 10.93 9.77 1.00
C GLU A 33 11.53 8.62 1.78
N ASN A 34 12.74 8.20 1.39
CA ASN A 34 13.53 7.21 2.10
C ASN A 34 12.78 5.90 2.34
N ASN A 35 11.92 5.53 1.42
CA ASN A 35 11.17 4.27 1.49
C ASN A 35 10.23 4.16 2.69
N LYS A 36 9.99 5.25 3.40
CA LYS A 36 9.14 5.22 4.60
C LYS A 36 7.69 4.87 4.28
N ALA A 37 7.17 5.45 3.21
CA ALA A 37 5.79 5.17 2.80
C ALA A 37 5.60 3.71 2.41
N ASN A 38 6.59 3.11 1.74
CA ASN A 38 6.52 1.71 1.37
C ASN A 38 6.52 0.80 2.59
N LEU A 39 7.33 1.11 3.60
CA LEU A 39 7.36 0.33 4.83
C LEU A 39 6.04 0.43 5.58
N GLU A 40 5.49 1.63 5.65
CA GLU A 40 4.18 1.83 6.29
C GLU A 40 3.10 1.07 5.53
N LEU A 41 3.12 1.13 4.21
CA LEU A 41 2.17 0.43 3.36
C LEU A 41 2.21 -1.08 3.61
N LEU A 42 3.40 -1.66 3.66
CA LEU A 42 3.54 -3.09 3.90
C LEU A 42 2.95 -3.48 5.26
N LYS A 43 3.21 -2.71 6.30
CA LYS A 43 2.67 -2.98 7.63
C LYS A 43 1.15 -2.94 7.65
N ILE A 44 0.58 -1.91 7.00
CA ILE A 44 -0.87 -1.75 6.96
C ILE A 44 -1.52 -2.90 6.22
N LEU A 45 -0.98 -3.26 5.06
CA LEU A 45 -1.58 -4.32 4.24
C LEU A 45 -1.43 -5.69 4.86
N LYS A 46 -0.30 -5.99 5.51
CA LYS A 46 -0.16 -7.24 6.24
C LYS A 46 -1.22 -7.37 7.31
N ARG A 47 -1.49 -6.30 8.03
CA ARG A 47 -2.50 -6.29 9.08
C ARG A 47 -3.91 -6.40 8.50
N TYR A 48 -4.15 -5.69 7.40
CA TYR A 48 -5.48 -5.65 6.77
C TYR A 48 -5.85 -7.01 6.18
N PHE A 49 -4.95 -7.63 5.43
CA PHE A 49 -5.21 -8.91 4.78
C PHE A 49 -4.85 -10.12 5.62
N LYS A 50 -4.05 -9.92 6.67
CA LYS A 50 -3.55 -10.99 7.54
C LYS A 50 -2.76 -12.02 6.74
N GLU A 51 -2.02 -11.56 5.74
CA GLU A 51 -1.19 -12.39 4.88
C GLU A 51 0.14 -11.69 4.64
N GLU A 52 1.12 -12.42 4.15
CA GLU A 52 2.37 -11.81 3.72
C GLU A 52 2.13 -11.01 2.45
N VAL A 53 2.73 -9.83 2.38
CA VAL A 53 2.63 -8.97 1.21
C VAL A 53 4.00 -8.48 0.81
N ARG A 54 4.17 -8.24 -0.49
CA ARG A 54 5.39 -7.60 -1.00
C ARG A 54 5.05 -6.74 -2.19
N ILE A 55 5.90 -5.75 -2.45
CA ILE A 55 5.73 -4.87 -3.59
C ILE A 55 6.29 -5.57 -4.82
N LYS A 56 5.44 -5.81 -5.81
CA LYS A 56 5.85 -6.45 -7.04
C LYS A 56 6.41 -5.42 -8.04
N SER A 57 5.78 -4.26 -8.13
CA SER A 57 6.24 -3.17 -8.99
C SER A 57 5.75 -1.84 -8.46
N GLY A 58 6.32 -0.75 -8.99
CA GLY A 58 5.91 0.59 -8.59
C GLY A 58 6.55 1.07 -7.29
N PHE A 59 7.79 0.64 -7.01
CA PHE A 59 8.46 1.01 -5.76
C PHE A 59 8.52 2.52 -5.52
N THR A 60 8.72 3.30 -6.60
CA THR A 60 8.83 4.75 -6.50
C THR A 60 7.60 5.47 -7.01
N SER A 61 6.55 4.74 -7.33
CA SER A 61 5.32 5.27 -7.88
C SER A 61 4.23 5.30 -6.82
N ARG A 62 3.21 6.15 -7.03
CA ARG A 62 2.03 6.14 -6.18
C ARG A 62 1.10 4.98 -6.51
N GLU A 63 1.22 4.41 -7.70
CA GLU A 63 0.48 3.21 -8.07
C GLU A 63 1.41 2.01 -8.00
N LYS A 64 1.04 1.04 -7.21
CA LYS A 64 1.88 -0.12 -6.93
C LYS A 64 1.11 -1.39 -7.18
N ILE A 65 1.84 -2.42 -7.60
CA ILE A 65 1.27 -3.77 -7.66
C ILE A 65 1.86 -4.53 -6.48
N MET A 66 0.97 -5.07 -5.67
CA MET A 66 1.34 -5.84 -4.48
C MET A 66 0.99 -7.30 -4.69
N GLU A 67 1.82 -8.17 -4.16
CA GLU A 67 1.55 -9.61 -4.17
C GLU A 67 1.25 -10.07 -2.76
N LEU A 68 0.13 -10.80 -2.59
CA LEU A 68 -0.23 -11.45 -1.35
C LEU A 68 0.09 -12.93 -1.48
N TYR A 69 0.73 -13.52 -0.45
CA TYR A 69 1.10 -14.94 -0.49
C TYR A 69 1.22 -15.57 0.89
#